data_7181084f172e93b314286a8bec3b52e9
#
_entry.id   7181084f172e93b314286a8bec3b52e9
#
_cell.length_a   1.000
_cell.length_b   1.000
_cell.length_c   1.000
_cell.angle_alpha   90.00
_cell.angle_beta   90.00
_cell.angle_gamma   90.00
#
_symmetry.space_group_name_H-M   'P 1'
#
loop_
_entity.id
_entity.type
_entity.pdbx_description
1 polymer ?
#
loop_
_entity_poly.entity_id
_entity_poly.type
_entity_poly.pdbx_seq_one_letter_code
_entity_poly.pdbx_strand_id
1 'polypeptide(L)'
;MAELKKKATRESYGEALAELGDKYDNLYVFDADLAAATKTGIFKKKFPDRFFDCGIAESNMMGVAAGMAATGKIPFASTFAMFAAGRAFEQVRNSIGYPHLNVKIGATHAGISVGEDGATHQCNEDIALMRTIPGMVVINPADDVEAKAAVEAAILHEGPVYLRFGRLATPVFNDPETYKFELGKGVKLRDGKDIATVSYTHLRAHE
;
A
#
# COMPACT_ATOMS: atom_id res chain seq x y z
N MET A 1 -10.60 -24.60 -17.39
CA MET A 1 -10.06 -24.06 -16.13
C MET A 1 -11.14 -23.17 -15.54
N ALA A 2 -11.49 -23.33 -14.25
CA ALA A 2 -12.43 -22.43 -13.59
C ALA A 2 -11.88 -21.00 -13.64
N GLU A 3 -12.74 -20.02 -13.91
CA GLU A 3 -12.34 -18.62 -13.93
C GLU A 3 -12.00 -18.19 -12.49
N LEU A 4 -10.79 -17.73 -12.25
CA LEU A 4 -10.37 -17.27 -10.93
C LEU A 4 -11.16 -16.01 -10.56
N LYS A 5 -11.59 -15.91 -9.30
CA LYS A 5 -12.16 -14.69 -8.74
C LYS A 5 -11.13 -13.55 -8.92
N LYS A 6 -11.61 -12.38 -9.31
CA LYS A 6 -10.76 -11.19 -9.48
C LYS A 6 -11.11 -10.15 -8.43
N LYS A 7 -10.11 -9.47 -7.87
CA LYS A 7 -10.28 -8.37 -6.92
C LYS A 7 -9.13 -7.38 -7.03
N ALA A 8 -9.42 -6.10 -6.88
CA ALA A 8 -8.40 -5.07 -6.89
C ALA A 8 -7.69 -5.03 -5.53
N THR A 9 -6.36 -5.00 -5.53
CA THR A 9 -5.57 -4.98 -4.28
C THR A 9 -5.84 -3.74 -3.42
N ARG A 10 -6.26 -2.61 -4.01
CA ARG A 10 -6.74 -1.43 -3.26
C ARG A 10 -8.03 -1.69 -2.47
N GLU A 11 -8.91 -2.56 -2.97
CA GLU A 11 -10.13 -2.95 -2.23
C GLU A 11 -9.76 -3.81 -1.02
N SER A 12 -8.86 -4.76 -1.23
CA SER A 12 -8.30 -5.60 -0.17
C SER A 12 -7.61 -4.76 0.91
N TYR A 13 -6.90 -3.70 0.52
CA TYR A 13 -6.29 -2.73 1.43
C TYR A 13 -7.32 -2.04 2.32
N GLY A 14 -8.38 -1.46 1.72
CA GLY A 14 -9.42 -0.77 2.48
C GLY A 14 -10.19 -1.69 3.43
N GLU A 15 -10.48 -2.93 2.99
CA GLU A 15 -11.10 -3.96 3.85
C GLU A 15 -10.16 -4.38 4.99
N ALA A 16 -8.89 -4.64 4.69
CA ALA A 16 -7.91 -5.03 5.70
C ALA A 16 -7.75 -3.96 6.79
N LEU A 17 -7.69 -2.68 6.42
CA LEU A 17 -7.66 -1.59 7.39
C LEU A 17 -8.88 -1.63 8.33
N ALA A 18 -10.08 -1.83 7.79
CA ALA A 18 -11.30 -1.87 8.58
C ALA A 18 -11.41 -3.15 9.45
N GLU A 19 -10.89 -4.28 8.99
CA GLU A 19 -10.79 -5.52 9.77
C GLU A 19 -9.77 -5.37 10.92
N LEU A 20 -8.58 -4.83 10.60
CA LEU A 20 -7.49 -4.68 11.56
C LEU A 20 -7.70 -3.53 12.56
N GLY A 21 -8.56 -2.57 12.23
CA GLY A 21 -8.97 -1.50 13.15
C GLY A 21 -9.67 -1.99 14.43
N ASP A 22 -10.27 -3.18 14.41
CA ASP A 22 -10.81 -3.83 15.61
C ASP A 22 -9.70 -4.42 16.50
N LYS A 23 -8.60 -4.84 15.88
CA LYS A 23 -7.48 -5.50 16.55
C LYS A 23 -6.46 -4.50 17.08
N TYR A 24 -6.28 -3.37 16.38
CA TYR A 24 -5.26 -2.36 16.67
C TYR A 24 -5.91 -0.98 16.90
N ASP A 25 -6.15 -0.61 18.15
CA ASP A 25 -6.77 0.67 18.53
C ASP A 25 -5.85 1.89 18.37
N ASN A 26 -4.56 1.67 18.21
CA ASN A 26 -3.58 2.68 17.85
C ASN A 26 -3.39 2.88 16.34
N LEU A 27 -4.18 2.20 15.49
CA LEU A 27 -4.21 2.38 14.04
C LEU A 27 -5.07 3.58 13.66
N TYR A 28 -4.50 4.51 12.89
CA TYR A 28 -5.14 5.72 12.36
C TYR A 28 -4.98 5.78 10.85
N VAL A 29 -5.98 6.32 10.15
CA VAL A 29 -5.94 6.42 8.68
C VAL A 29 -6.09 7.87 8.26
N PHE A 30 -5.17 8.32 7.40
CA PHE A 30 -5.17 9.60 6.73
C PHE A 30 -5.39 9.41 5.24
N ASP A 31 -6.11 10.33 4.62
CA ASP A 31 -6.38 10.34 3.19
C ASP A 31 -6.29 11.76 2.62
N ALA A 32 -5.95 11.90 1.36
CA ALA A 32 -5.84 13.18 0.67
C ALA A 32 -7.02 13.41 -0.29
N ASP A 33 -8.26 13.38 0.24
CA ASP A 33 -9.52 13.56 -0.49
C ASP A 33 -9.77 12.50 -1.59
N LEU A 34 -9.24 11.31 -1.40
CA LEU A 34 -9.35 10.18 -2.34
C LEU A 34 -9.98 8.93 -1.72
N ALA A 35 -10.63 9.04 -0.56
CA ALA A 35 -11.10 7.90 0.25
C ALA A 35 -12.00 6.92 -0.51
N ALA A 36 -12.76 7.37 -1.50
CA ALA A 36 -13.56 6.49 -2.36
C ALA A 36 -12.69 5.66 -3.32
N ALA A 37 -11.62 6.27 -3.85
CA ALA A 37 -10.70 5.65 -4.80
C ALA A 37 -9.67 4.74 -4.12
N THR A 38 -9.08 5.18 -3.01
CA THR A 38 -8.13 4.42 -2.20
C THR A 38 -8.80 3.30 -1.39
N LYS A 39 -10.12 3.35 -1.24
CA LYS A 39 -10.96 2.45 -0.42
C LYS A 39 -10.81 2.65 1.10
N THR A 40 -10.09 3.65 1.54
CA THR A 40 -10.00 4.03 2.97
C THR A 40 -11.35 4.48 3.55
N GLY A 41 -12.30 4.86 2.69
CA GLY A 41 -13.68 5.12 3.08
C GLY A 41 -14.39 3.95 3.78
N ILE A 42 -13.90 2.70 3.61
CA ILE A 42 -14.39 1.52 4.34
C ILE A 42 -14.01 1.66 5.82
N PHE A 43 -12.77 2.03 6.10
CA PHE A 43 -12.29 2.31 7.47
C PHE A 43 -13.01 3.51 8.08
N LYS A 44 -13.15 4.62 7.33
CA LYS A 44 -13.88 5.83 7.76
C LYS A 44 -15.28 5.53 8.28
N LYS A 45 -16.03 4.65 7.59
CA LYS A 45 -17.39 4.27 7.99
C LYS A 45 -17.43 3.54 9.34
N LYS A 46 -16.39 2.75 9.65
CA LYS A 46 -16.34 1.93 10.87
C LYS A 46 -15.69 2.67 12.04
N PHE A 47 -14.68 3.49 11.75
CA PHE A 47 -13.87 4.21 12.74
C PHE A 47 -13.72 5.69 12.39
N PRO A 48 -14.83 6.49 12.41
CA PRO A 48 -14.78 7.89 11.99
C PRO A 48 -13.83 8.75 12.85
N ASP A 49 -13.67 8.42 14.14
CA ASP A 49 -12.78 9.16 15.07
C ASP A 49 -11.29 8.86 14.88
N ARG A 50 -10.96 7.87 14.06
CA ARG A 50 -9.58 7.47 13.73
C ARG A 50 -9.26 7.68 12.25
N PHE A 51 -10.13 8.39 11.53
CA PHE A 51 -9.96 8.74 10.11
C PHE A 51 -9.88 10.26 9.95
N PHE A 52 -8.88 10.72 9.20
CA PHE A 52 -8.64 12.12 8.91
C PHE A 52 -8.47 12.36 7.42
N ASP A 53 -9.32 13.22 6.86
CA ASP A 53 -9.16 13.71 5.51
C ASP A 53 -8.36 15.02 5.55
N CYS A 54 -7.20 15.01 4.89
CA CYS A 54 -6.30 16.17 4.85
C CYS A 54 -6.57 17.10 3.65
N GLY A 55 -7.60 16.80 2.86
CA GLY A 55 -7.83 17.47 1.58
C GLY A 55 -6.74 17.14 0.54
N ILE A 56 -6.75 17.84 -0.58
CA ILE A 56 -5.76 17.65 -1.66
C ILE A 56 -4.41 18.27 -1.24
N ALA A 57 -3.77 17.68 -0.22
CA ALA A 57 -2.57 18.20 0.42
C ALA A 57 -1.63 17.08 0.90
N GLU A 58 -1.13 16.26 -0.02
CA GLU A 58 -0.38 15.04 0.27
C GLU A 58 0.89 15.31 1.08
N SER A 59 1.60 16.39 0.78
CA SER A 59 2.80 16.79 1.55
C SER A 59 2.45 17.11 3.01
N ASN A 60 1.35 17.82 3.24
CA ASN A 60 0.85 18.10 4.60
C ASN A 60 0.41 16.80 5.29
N MET A 61 -0.31 15.94 4.58
CA MET A 61 -0.74 14.64 5.11
C MET A 61 0.45 13.80 5.60
N MET A 62 1.54 13.72 4.83
CA MET A 62 2.75 12.99 5.24
C MET A 62 3.39 13.60 6.49
N GLY A 63 3.42 14.94 6.59
CA GLY A 63 3.90 15.63 7.80
C GLY A 63 3.05 15.36 9.04
N VAL A 64 1.72 15.40 8.90
CA VAL A 64 0.77 15.10 9.98
C VAL A 64 0.89 13.63 10.41
N ALA A 65 0.98 12.71 9.46
CA ALA A 65 1.19 11.29 9.74
C ALA A 65 2.51 11.05 10.49
N ALA A 66 3.59 11.73 10.08
CA ALA A 66 4.87 11.67 10.79
C ALA A 66 4.74 12.15 12.24
N GLY A 67 4.06 13.27 12.48
CA GLY A 67 3.76 13.76 13.84
C GLY A 67 2.94 12.78 14.66
N MET A 68 1.92 12.15 14.06
CA MET A 68 1.12 11.11 14.72
C MET A 68 1.98 9.88 15.09
N ALA A 69 2.85 9.43 14.20
CA ALA A 69 3.76 8.31 14.48
C ALA A 69 4.72 8.62 15.64
N ALA A 70 5.19 9.86 15.74
CA ALA A 70 6.04 10.30 16.85
C ALA A 70 5.34 10.23 18.22
N THR A 71 4.01 10.14 18.27
CA THR A 71 3.22 9.92 19.50
C THR A 71 2.98 8.43 19.80
N GLY A 72 3.60 7.49 19.06
CA GLY A 72 3.44 6.04 19.27
C GLY A 72 2.20 5.45 18.60
N LYS A 73 1.55 6.19 17.69
CA LYS A 73 0.44 5.66 16.86
C LYS A 73 0.97 5.06 15.57
N ILE A 74 0.11 4.28 14.90
CA ILE A 74 0.41 3.66 13.61
C ILE A 74 -0.47 4.33 12.53
N PRO A 75 -0.02 5.45 11.94
CA PRO A 75 -0.74 6.12 10.88
C PRO A 75 -0.55 5.42 9.53
N PHE A 76 -1.65 5.22 8.81
CA PHE A 76 -1.67 4.88 7.39
C PHE A 76 -2.00 6.16 6.60
N ALA A 77 -1.05 6.65 5.81
CA ALA A 77 -1.23 7.81 4.93
C ALA A 77 -1.53 7.33 3.51
N SER A 78 -2.74 7.61 3.02
CA SER A 78 -3.27 7.01 1.79
C SER A 78 -3.52 8.04 0.71
N THR A 79 -3.00 7.79 -0.48
CA THR A 79 -3.22 8.57 -1.69
C THR A 79 -2.82 7.74 -2.92
N PHE A 80 -2.85 8.33 -4.13
CA PHE A 80 -2.30 7.66 -5.31
C PHE A 80 -0.76 7.60 -5.25
N ALA A 81 -0.20 6.55 -5.84
CA ALA A 81 1.24 6.33 -5.85
C ALA A 81 2.01 7.53 -6.43
N MET A 82 1.50 8.14 -7.53
CA MET A 82 2.12 9.32 -8.13
C MET A 82 2.19 10.50 -7.16
N PHE A 83 1.19 10.67 -6.31
CA PHE A 83 1.16 11.79 -5.36
C PHE A 83 1.97 11.50 -4.10
N ALA A 84 1.98 10.25 -3.62
CA ALA A 84 2.85 9.86 -2.51
C ALA A 84 4.33 9.92 -2.88
N ALA A 85 4.70 9.33 -4.03
CA ALA A 85 6.09 9.21 -4.47
C ALA A 85 6.61 10.45 -5.21
N GLY A 86 5.74 11.17 -5.90
CA GLY A 86 6.12 12.39 -6.64
C GLY A 86 5.95 13.64 -5.77
N ARG A 87 4.70 14.06 -5.55
CA ARG A 87 4.38 15.34 -4.88
C ARG A 87 4.89 15.42 -3.44
N ALA A 88 4.78 14.34 -2.67
CA ALA A 88 5.13 14.32 -1.25
C ALA A 88 6.49 13.66 -0.95
N PHE A 89 7.32 13.38 -1.97
CA PHE A 89 8.57 12.62 -1.80
C PHE A 89 9.50 13.23 -0.75
N GLU A 90 9.64 14.55 -0.74
CA GLU A 90 10.52 15.23 0.22
C GLU A 90 10.06 14.96 1.66
N GLN A 91 8.76 15.07 1.95
CA GLN A 91 8.21 14.81 3.28
C GLN A 91 8.32 13.34 3.66
N VAL A 92 8.11 12.43 2.71
CA VAL A 92 8.34 11.00 2.94
C VAL A 92 9.80 10.74 3.31
N ARG A 93 10.74 11.34 2.57
CA ARG A 93 12.17 11.18 2.81
C ARG A 93 12.63 11.79 4.14
N ASN A 94 12.27 13.05 4.39
CA ASN A 94 12.84 13.84 5.50
C ASN A 94 11.99 13.77 6.78
N SER A 95 10.66 13.72 6.67
CA SER A 95 9.79 13.69 7.84
C SER A 95 9.49 12.27 8.32
N ILE A 96 9.57 11.26 7.45
CA ILE A 96 9.25 9.86 7.77
C ILE A 96 10.51 8.98 7.75
N GLY A 97 11.21 8.94 6.63
CA GLY A 97 12.34 8.04 6.41
C GLY A 97 13.56 8.38 7.26
N TYR A 98 13.99 9.66 7.27
CA TYR A 98 15.17 10.10 8.01
C TYR A 98 15.08 9.84 9.51
N PRO A 99 13.96 10.20 10.21
CA PRO A 99 13.78 9.87 11.62
C PRO A 99 13.28 8.43 11.86
N HIS A 100 13.13 7.62 10.80
CA HIS A 100 12.66 6.23 10.84
C HIS A 100 11.31 6.05 11.55
N LEU A 101 10.35 6.94 11.29
CA LEU A 101 9.04 6.92 11.94
C LEU A 101 8.13 5.81 11.41
N ASN A 102 7.31 5.28 12.30
CA ASN A 102 6.41 4.15 12.04
C ASN A 102 5.17 4.55 11.22
N VAL A 103 5.37 5.13 10.03
CA VAL A 103 4.31 5.51 9.09
C VAL A 103 4.14 4.46 8.01
N LYS A 104 2.90 4.10 7.70
CA LYS A 104 2.55 3.20 6.60
C LYS A 104 1.93 4.02 5.47
N ILE A 105 2.55 4.00 4.31
CA ILE A 105 2.09 4.74 3.14
C ILE A 105 1.28 3.78 2.25
N GLY A 106 -0.03 3.99 2.17
CA GLY A 106 -0.95 3.21 1.34
C GLY A 106 -1.09 3.84 -0.04
N ALA A 107 -0.19 3.47 -0.96
CA ALA A 107 -0.10 4.04 -2.30
C ALA A 107 -0.91 3.23 -3.31
N THR A 108 -2.05 3.74 -3.74
CA THR A 108 -2.93 3.08 -4.72
C THR A 108 -2.71 3.60 -6.13
N HIS A 109 -3.33 2.97 -7.13
CA HIS A 109 -3.26 3.38 -8.54
C HIS A 109 -1.83 3.41 -9.10
N ALA A 110 -0.97 2.51 -8.63
CA ALA A 110 0.42 2.43 -9.04
C ALA A 110 0.59 1.81 -10.43
N GLY A 111 1.68 2.14 -11.10
CA GLY A 111 2.07 1.60 -12.39
C GLY A 111 1.32 2.24 -13.57
N ILE A 112 1.30 1.54 -14.70
CA ILE A 112 0.71 2.01 -15.97
C ILE A 112 -0.79 1.76 -16.07
N SER A 113 -1.34 0.87 -15.25
CA SER A 113 -2.73 0.39 -15.36
C SER A 113 -3.72 1.27 -14.57
N VAL A 114 -3.59 2.59 -14.64
CA VAL A 114 -4.46 3.55 -13.95
C VAL A 114 -5.80 3.74 -14.67
N GLY A 115 -5.84 3.58 -16.00
CA GLY A 115 -7.03 3.75 -16.82
C GLY A 115 -7.21 5.19 -17.32
N GLU A 116 -8.44 5.68 -17.24
CA GLU A 116 -8.86 6.97 -17.81
C GLU A 116 -8.16 8.20 -17.20
N ASP A 117 -7.60 8.11 -16.01
CA ASP A 117 -6.81 9.20 -15.41
C ASP A 117 -5.54 9.55 -16.21
N GLY A 118 -5.05 8.59 -16.98
CA GLY A 118 -4.00 8.80 -17.97
C GLY A 118 -2.60 9.04 -17.41
N ALA A 119 -1.72 9.54 -18.26
CA ALA A 119 -0.28 9.64 -18.02
C ALA A 119 0.12 10.47 -16.80
N THR A 120 -0.69 11.48 -16.42
CA THR A 120 -0.41 12.32 -15.25
C THR A 120 -0.56 11.60 -13.92
N HIS A 121 -1.25 10.45 -13.91
CA HIS A 121 -1.52 9.65 -12.73
C HIS A 121 -0.77 8.30 -12.75
N GLN A 122 -0.23 7.90 -13.90
CA GLN A 122 0.63 6.72 -14.00
C GLN A 122 1.91 6.94 -13.21
N CYS A 123 2.29 5.97 -12.38
CA CYS A 123 3.48 6.04 -11.55
C CYS A 123 4.34 4.79 -11.75
N ASN A 124 5.42 4.94 -12.51
CA ASN A 124 6.35 3.86 -12.83
C ASN A 124 7.63 3.93 -11.99
N GLU A 125 7.91 5.10 -11.43
CA GLU A 125 9.12 5.44 -10.70
C GLU A 125 9.04 5.26 -9.18
N ASP A 126 7.85 5.03 -8.62
CA ASP A 126 7.58 5.00 -7.19
C ASP A 126 8.45 3.99 -6.42
N ILE A 127 8.60 2.79 -6.94
CA ILE A 127 9.45 1.76 -6.31
C ILE A 127 10.90 2.22 -6.28
N ALA A 128 11.40 2.79 -7.38
CA ALA A 128 12.77 3.28 -7.46
C ALA A 128 13.00 4.40 -6.43
N LEU A 129 12.10 5.38 -6.38
CA LEU A 129 12.18 6.50 -5.43
C LEU A 129 12.12 6.01 -3.97
N MET A 130 11.18 5.18 -3.61
CA MET A 130 11.03 4.68 -2.24
C MET A 130 12.23 3.81 -1.80
N ARG A 131 12.82 3.04 -2.71
CA ARG A 131 14.03 2.26 -2.42
C ARG A 131 15.28 3.10 -2.17
N THR A 132 15.30 4.38 -2.55
CA THR A 132 16.42 5.28 -2.23
C THR A 132 16.42 5.77 -0.79
N ILE A 133 15.30 5.59 -0.06
CA ILE A 133 15.16 6.02 1.33
C ILE A 133 15.67 4.90 2.25
N PRO A 134 16.75 5.14 3.03
CA PRO A 134 17.29 4.12 3.94
C PRO A 134 16.24 3.64 4.95
N GLY A 135 16.12 2.33 5.11
CA GLY A 135 15.16 1.73 6.05
C GLY A 135 13.71 1.69 5.58
N MET A 136 13.37 2.27 4.42
CA MET A 136 12.03 2.14 3.84
C MET A 136 11.80 0.72 3.34
N VAL A 137 10.77 0.08 3.86
CA VAL A 137 10.28 -1.21 3.35
C VAL A 137 9.28 -0.97 2.23
N VAL A 138 9.46 -1.63 1.09
CA VAL A 138 8.56 -1.53 -0.07
C VAL A 138 7.89 -2.88 -0.30
N ILE A 139 6.55 -2.90 -0.26
CA ILE A 139 5.74 -4.10 -0.45
C ILE A 139 4.78 -3.89 -1.62
N ASN A 140 4.77 -4.81 -2.59
CA ASN A 140 3.84 -4.80 -3.70
C ASN A 140 3.10 -6.15 -3.78
N PRO A 141 1.94 -6.29 -3.11
CA PRO A 141 1.23 -7.56 -3.07
C PRO A 141 0.60 -7.91 -4.42
N ALA A 142 0.55 -9.20 -4.72
CA ALA A 142 0.12 -9.71 -6.00
C ALA A 142 -1.40 -9.89 -6.12
N ASP A 143 -2.09 -10.24 -5.04
CA ASP A 143 -3.53 -10.50 -5.02
C ASP A 143 -4.20 -10.08 -3.71
N ASP A 144 -5.50 -10.40 -3.56
CA ASP A 144 -6.31 -10.09 -2.37
C ASP A 144 -5.72 -10.66 -1.08
N VAL A 145 -5.30 -11.93 -1.12
CA VAL A 145 -4.82 -12.65 0.07
C VAL A 145 -3.49 -12.05 0.54
N GLU A 146 -2.57 -11.85 -0.38
CA GLU A 146 -1.28 -11.24 -0.08
C GLU A 146 -1.44 -9.79 0.36
N ALA A 147 -2.36 -9.02 -0.25
CA ALA A 147 -2.60 -7.63 0.12
C ALA A 147 -3.08 -7.48 1.57
N LYS A 148 -4.02 -8.31 2.01
CA LYS A 148 -4.50 -8.31 3.40
C LYS A 148 -3.39 -8.69 4.38
N ALA A 149 -2.64 -9.74 4.08
CA ALA A 149 -1.52 -10.18 4.90
C ALA A 149 -0.38 -9.13 4.95
N ALA A 150 -0.10 -8.44 3.84
CA ALA A 150 0.89 -7.37 3.78
C ALA A 150 0.52 -6.16 4.64
N VAL A 151 -0.77 -5.80 4.72
CA VAL A 151 -1.24 -4.71 5.60
C VAL A 151 -1.00 -5.05 7.08
N GLU A 152 -1.31 -6.27 7.50
CA GLU A 152 -1.04 -6.69 8.88
C GLU A 152 0.47 -6.78 9.16
N ALA A 153 1.25 -7.32 8.24
CA ALA A 153 2.70 -7.37 8.36
C ALA A 153 3.32 -5.97 8.46
N ALA A 154 2.76 -4.99 7.73
CA ALA A 154 3.18 -3.60 7.85
C ALA A 154 2.87 -3.00 9.24
N ILE A 155 1.74 -3.33 9.86
CA ILE A 155 1.41 -2.89 11.23
C ILE A 155 2.43 -3.44 12.23
N LEU A 156 2.81 -4.71 12.08
CA LEU A 156 3.74 -5.39 12.98
C LEU A 156 5.21 -4.98 12.79
N HIS A 157 5.54 -4.42 11.62
CA HIS A 157 6.89 -3.92 11.34
C HIS A 157 7.07 -2.53 11.96
N GLU A 158 8.09 -2.33 12.77
CA GLU A 158 8.47 -1.01 13.30
C GLU A 158 9.31 -0.26 12.26
N GLY A 159 8.84 0.91 11.85
CA GLY A 159 9.49 1.75 10.85
C GLY A 159 8.62 2.04 9.62
N PRO A 160 9.16 2.78 8.63
CA PRO A 160 8.40 3.23 7.47
C PRO A 160 8.17 2.11 6.47
N VAL A 161 6.94 2.01 5.98
CA VAL A 161 6.54 1.02 4.96
C VAL A 161 5.78 1.71 3.83
N TYR A 162 6.16 1.44 2.60
CA TYR A 162 5.44 1.82 1.40
C TYR A 162 4.70 0.60 0.84
N LEU A 163 3.38 0.62 0.92
CA LEU A 163 2.48 -0.41 0.41
C LEU A 163 1.92 0.03 -0.95
N ARG A 164 2.20 -0.73 -1.99
CA ARG A 164 1.87 -0.41 -3.36
C ARG A 164 0.70 -1.24 -3.87
N PHE A 165 -0.38 -0.60 -4.29
CA PHE A 165 -1.60 -1.28 -4.74
C PHE A 165 -2.02 -0.86 -6.15
N GLY A 166 -2.57 -1.81 -6.90
CA GLY A 166 -3.14 -1.58 -8.23
C GLY A 166 -4.60 -1.11 -8.19
N ARG A 167 -5.02 -0.41 -9.26
CA ARG A 167 -6.41 0.00 -9.47
C ARG A 167 -7.28 -1.14 -10.00
N LEU A 168 -6.77 -1.91 -10.95
CA LEU A 168 -7.51 -2.96 -11.64
C LEU A 168 -7.63 -4.23 -10.79
N ALA A 169 -8.72 -4.97 -11.03
CA ALA A 169 -8.91 -6.28 -10.42
C ALA A 169 -7.93 -7.30 -10.99
N THR A 170 -7.19 -7.98 -10.13
CA THR A 170 -6.25 -9.06 -10.46
C THR A 170 -6.82 -10.43 -10.04
N PRO A 171 -6.44 -11.52 -10.71
CA PRO A 171 -6.83 -12.86 -10.28
C PRO A 171 -6.35 -13.15 -8.85
N VAL A 172 -7.22 -13.73 -8.03
CA VAL A 172 -6.87 -14.23 -6.69
C VAL A 172 -6.40 -15.68 -6.88
N PHE A 173 -5.11 -15.93 -6.65
CA PHE A 173 -4.49 -17.23 -6.87
C PHE A 173 -3.85 -17.82 -5.61
N ASN A 174 -3.60 -17.01 -4.59
CA ASN A 174 -3.18 -17.49 -3.29
C ASN A 174 -4.39 -18.04 -2.52
N ASP A 175 -4.18 -19.14 -1.81
CA ASP A 175 -5.17 -19.75 -0.94
C ASP A 175 -5.07 -19.12 0.46
N PRO A 176 -6.12 -18.47 0.98
CA PRO A 176 -6.09 -17.81 2.28
C PRO A 176 -5.82 -18.76 3.46
N GLU A 177 -6.10 -20.06 3.31
CA GLU A 177 -5.88 -21.04 4.38
C GLU A 177 -4.41 -21.50 4.48
N THR A 178 -3.68 -21.46 3.37
CA THR A 178 -2.31 -21.99 3.28
C THR A 178 -1.25 -20.93 3.07
N TYR A 179 -1.64 -19.75 2.54
CA TYR A 179 -0.70 -18.68 2.26
C TYR A 179 -0.11 -18.07 3.54
N LYS A 180 1.21 -17.95 3.57
CA LYS A 180 1.94 -17.29 4.66
C LYS A 180 2.78 -16.16 4.10
N PHE A 181 2.48 -14.94 4.53
CA PHE A 181 3.28 -13.78 4.20
C PHE A 181 4.50 -13.71 5.13
N GLU A 182 5.68 -13.59 4.53
CA GLU A 182 6.92 -13.34 5.26
C GLU A 182 7.62 -12.14 4.65
N LEU A 183 7.76 -11.05 5.44
CA LEU A 183 8.42 -9.84 5.00
C LEU A 183 9.88 -10.13 4.59
N GLY A 184 10.26 -9.62 3.41
CA GLY A 184 11.61 -9.83 2.86
C GLY A 184 11.80 -11.16 2.12
N LYS A 185 10.77 -11.99 2.00
CA LYS A 185 10.83 -13.24 1.23
C LYS A 185 9.92 -13.19 0.00
N GLY A 186 10.47 -13.64 -1.13
CA GLY A 186 9.70 -13.87 -2.34
C GLY A 186 9.06 -15.25 -2.34
N VAL A 187 7.88 -15.38 -2.96
CA VAL A 187 7.19 -16.66 -3.15
C VAL A 187 7.47 -17.19 -4.55
N LYS A 188 7.97 -18.43 -4.64
CA LYS A 188 8.16 -19.09 -5.92
C LYS A 188 6.82 -19.62 -6.42
N LEU A 189 6.33 -19.10 -7.53
CA LEU A 189 5.03 -19.45 -8.11
C LEU A 189 5.10 -20.58 -9.12
N ARG A 190 6.27 -20.78 -9.76
CA ARG A 190 6.48 -21.79 -10.80
C ARG A 190 7.90 -22.30 -10.78
N ASP A 191 8.07 -23.60 -10.95
CA ASP A 191 9.39 -24.21 -11.14
C ASP A 191 9.91 -24.03 -12.57
N GLY A 192 11.21 -23.91 -12.70
CA GLY A 192 11.93 -23.81 -13.96
C GLY A 192 13.41 -24.06 -13.77
N LYS A 193 14.17 -24.19 -14.88
CA LYS A 193 15.60 -24.48 -14.85
C LYS A 193 16.46 -23.49 -15.63
N ASP A 194 15.88 -22.79 -16.61
CA ASP A 194 16.65 -21.99 -17.57
C ASP A 194 16.71 -20.51 -17.21
N ILE A 195 15.60 -19.94 -16.74
CA ILE A 195 15.47 -18.51 -16.43
C ILE A 195 14.69 -18.33 -15.14
N ALA A 196 15.12 -17.40 -14.30
CA ALA A 196 14.36 -16.91 -13.16
C ALA A 196 13.73 -15.56 -13.50
N THR A 197 12.39 -15.47 -13.52
CA THR A 197 11.67 -14.22 -13.65
C THR A 197 11.26 -13.75 -12.25
N VAL A 198 11.77 -12.60 -11.83
CA VAL A 198 11.37 -11.94 -10.59
C VAL A 198 10.47 -10.76 -10.94
N SER A 199 9.24 -10.77 -10.47
CA SER A 199 8.21 -9.83 -10.89
C SER A 199 7.25 -9.47 -9.77
N TYR A 200 6.43 -8.47 -9.99
CA TYR A 200 5.26 -8.11 -9.19
C TYR A 200 4.04 -7.95 -10.10
N THR A 201 2.85 -7.84 -9.53
CA THR A 201 1.54 -8.08 -10.13
C THR A 201 1.34 -7.58 -11.57
N HIS A 202 1.70 -6.35 -11.90
CA HIS A 202 1.38 -5.80 -13.21
C HIS A 202 2.28 -6.27 -14.36
N LEU A 203 3.47 -6.79 -14.08
CA LEU A 203 4.31 -7.42 -15.09
C LEU A 203 3.78 -8.81 -15.47
N ARG A 204 3.12 -9.48 -14.56
CA ARG A 204 2.56 -10.82 -14.80
C ARG A 204 1.32 -10.82 -15.68
N ALA A 205 0.60 -9.71 -15.76
CA ALA A 205 -0.60 -9.60 -16.58
C ALA A 205 -0.31 -9.58 -18.09
N HIS A 206 0.96 -9.49 -18.50
CA HIS A 206 1.40 -9.40 -19.89
C HIS A 206 2.22 -10.61 -20.38
N GLU A 207 2.43 -11.61 -19.54
CA GLU A 207 3.02 -12.91 -19.86
C GLU A 207 1.90 -13.98 -20.02
#